data_3f8461b7de1844c93486ec56f137e5d2
#
_entry.id   3f8461b7de1844c93486ec56f137e5d2
#
_cell.length_a   1.000
_cell.length_b   1.000
_cell.length_c   1.000
_cell.angle_alpha   90.00
_cell.angle_beta   90.00
_cell.angle_gamma   90.00
#
_symmetry.space_group_name_H-M   'P 1'
#
loop_
_entity.id
_entity.type
_entity.pdbx_description
1 polymer ?
#
loop_
_entity_poly.entity_id
_entity_poly.type
_entity_poly.pdbx_seq_one_letter_code
_entity_poly.pdbx_strand_id
1 'polypeptide(L)'
;MNEEQVRKGLKSSQFMQDEVFATALEKMRGDLLWEFENSKPEEAPKREIVWAQLRAIENFKNELSKMIDNGKVAQRAIERASKTLV
;
A
#
# COMPACT_ATOMS: atom_id res chain seq x y z
N MET A 1 -7.77 20.24 -8.71
CA MET A 1 -7.18 20.12 -7.38
C MET A 1 -7.54 18.79 -6.75
N ASN A 2 -8.71 18.67 -6.19
CA ASN A 2 -9.10 17.51 -5.40
C ASN A 2 -9.62 16.34 -6.23
N GLU A 3 -10.08 16.59 -7.43
CA GLU A 3 -10.60 15.55 -8.33
C GLU A 3 -9.54 14.55 -8.72
N GLU A 4 -8.30 15.02 -8.91
CA GLU A 4 -7.18 14.13 -9.19
C GLU A 4 -6.87 13.22 -7.99
N GLN A 5 -6.95 13.76 -6.78
CA GLN A 5 -6.78 12.97 -5.55
C GLN A 5 -7.88 11.93 -5.38
N VAL A 6 -9.13 12.29 -5.70
CA VAL A 6 -10.26 11.36 -5.67
C VAL A 6 -10.02 10.21 -6.65
N ARG A 7 -9.62 10.53 -7.88
CA ARG A 7 -9.36 9.53 -8.92
C ARG A 7 -8.24 8.57 -8.52
N LYS A 8 -7.13 9.11 -8.02
CA LYS A 8 -5.99 8.30 -7.57
C LYS A 8 -6.37 7.42 -6.37
N GLY A 9 -7.16 7.96 -5.45
CA GLY A 9 -7.64 7.20 -4.30
C GLY A 9 -8.52 6.02 -4.70
N LEU A 10 -9.42 6.23 -5.66
CA LEU A 10 -10.27 5.15 -6.17
C LEU A 10 -9.46 4.08 -6.88
N LYS A 11 -8.49 4.48 -7.70
CA LYS A 11 -7.60 3.53 -8.38
C LYS A 11 -6.75 2.75 -7.39
N SER A 12 -6.23 3.42 -6.37
CA SER A 12 -5.44 2.75 -5.32
C SER A 12 -6.28 1.72 -4.58
N SER A 13 -7.54 2.06 -4.27
CA SER A 13 -8.47 1.13 -3.64
C SER A 13 -8.72 -0.09 -4.53
N GLN A 14 -8.91 0.12 -5.82
CA GLN A 14 -9.11 -0.97 -6.78
C GLN A 14 -7.89 -1.88 -6.85
N PHE A 15 -6.68 -1.31 -6.85
CA PHE A 15 -5.44 -2.08 -6.81
C PHE A 15 -5.36 -2.96 -5.57
N MET A 16 -5.66 -2.40 -4.41
CA MET A 16 -5.58 -3.16 -3.16
C MET A 16 -6.63 -4.25 -3.06
N GLN A 17 -7.74 -4.11 -3.77
CA GLN A 17 -8.81 -5.11 -3.83
C GLN A 17 -8.64 -6.12 -4.96
N ASP A 18 -7.71 -5.86 -5.89
CA ASP A 18 -7.44 -6.77 -6.99
C ASP A 18 -6.84 -8.07 -6.46
N GLU A 19 -7.48 -9.19 -6.80
CA GLU A 19 -7.10 -10.50 -6.29
C GLU A 19 -5.70 -10.91 -6.74
N VAL A 20 -5.35 -10.65 -7.99
CA VAL A 20 -4.03 -11.02 -8.52
C VAL A 20 -2.94 -10.21 -7.85
N PHE A 21 -3.15 -8.91 -7.72
CA PHE A 21 -2.20 -8.03 -7.05
C PHE A 21 -2.01 -8.43 -5.58
N ALA A 22 -3.10 -8.62 -4.86
CA ALA A 22 -3.07 -9.01 -3.45
C ALA A 22 -2.37 -10.36 -3.25
N THR A 23 -2.66 -11.32 -4.11
CA THR A 23 -2.04 -12.66 -4.04
C THR A 23 -0.55 -12.59 -4.31
N ALA A 24 -0.13 -11.83 -5.33
CA ALA A 24 1.28 -11.69 -5.66
C ALA A 24 2.06 -11.04 -4.52
N LEU A 25 1.51 -9.98 -3.94
CA LEU A 25 2.15 -9.25 -2.86
C LEU A 25 2.27 -10.13 -1.60
N GLU A 26 1.22 -10.88 -1.27
CA GLU A 26 1.22 -11.78 -0.12
C GLU A 26 2.20 -12.93 -0.32
N LYS A 27 2.30 -13.45 -1.54
CA LYS A 27 3.29 -14.49 -1.84
C LYS A 27 4.71 -13.98 -1.68
N MET A 28 5.02 -12.79 -2.18
CA MET A 28 6.35 -12.18 -2.02
C MET A 28 6.69 -12.03 -0.53
N ARG A 29 5.75 -11.54 0.24
CA ARG A 29 5.94 -11.36 1.67
C ARG A 29 6.17 -12.69 2.38
N GLY A 30 5.37 -13.69 2.04
CA GLY A 30 5.51 -15.03 2.61
C GLY A 30 6.84 -15.68 2.28
N ASP A 31 7.31 -15.53 1.03
CA ASP A 31 8.61 -16.06 0.60
C ASP A 31 9.77 -15.41 1.37
N LEU A 32 9.68 -14.10 1.59
CA LEU A 32 10.71 -13.37 2.35
C LEU A 32 10.72 -13.78 3.82
N LEU A 33 9.55 -13.96 4.43
CA LEU A 33 9.45 -14.45 5.81
C LEU A 33 10.03 -15.86 5.94
N TRP A 34 9.78 -16.71 4.96
CA TRP A 34 10.33 -18.05 4.94
C TRP A 34 11.86 -18.01 4.88
N GLU A 35 12.43 -17.17 4.01
CA GLU A 35 13.88 -16.99 3.94
C GLU A 35 14.47 -16.53 5.25
N PHE A 36 13.81 -15.61 5.94
CA PHE A 36 14.24 -15.11 7.25
C PHE A 36 14.22 -16.23 8.28
N GLU A 37 13.12 -16.96 8.37
CA GLU A 37 12.94 -18.03 9.35
C GLU A 37 13.90 -19.19 9.12
N ASN A 38 14.27 -19.46 7.88
CA ASN A 38 15.14 -20.57 7.52
C ASN A 38 16.61 -20.15 7.32
N SER A 39 16.96 -18.94 7.68
CA SER A 39 18.34 -18.48 7.63
C SER A 39 19.18 -19.12 8.73
N LYS A 40 20.47 -19.28 8.45
CA LYS A 40 21.42 -19.82 9.43
C LYS A 40 21.97 -18.70 10.32
N PRO A 41 22.45 -19.02 11.53
CA PRO A 41 22.98 -17.99 12.43
C PRO A 41 24.02 -17.08 11.79
N GLU A 42 24.90 -17.63 10.94
CA GLU A 42 25.96 -16.88 10.27
C GLU A 42 25.47 -16.02 9.10
N GLU A 43 24.19 -16.12 8.75
CA GLU A 43 23.61 -15.40 7.59
C GLU A 43 22.94 -14.08 7.98
N ALA A 44 23.51 -13.36 8.93
CA ALA A 44 22.97 -12.06 9.36
C ALA A 44 22.84 -11.04 8.22
N PRO A 45 23.83 -10.90 7.30
CA PRO A 45 23.67 -9.98 6.18
C PRO A 45 22.48 -10.30 5.29
N LYS A 46 22.19 -11.58 5.09
CA LYS A 46 21.02 -12.03 4.33
C LYS A 46 19.72 -11.59 5.00
N ARG A 47 19.63 -11.72 6.32
CA ARG A 47 18.45 -11.29 7.07
C ARG A 47 18.24 -9.80 7.01
N GLU A 48 19.30 -9.01 6.98
CA GLU A 48 19.19 -7.55 6.81
C GLU A 48 18.59 -7.19 5.44
N ILE A 49 19.01 -7.89 4.39
CA ILE A 49 18.46 -7.68 3.04
C ILE A 49 16.98 -8.04 3.01
N VAL A 50 16.63 -9.19 3.58
CA VAL A 50 15.23 -9.64 3.66
C VAL A 50 14.37 -8.62 4.42
N TRP A 51 14.88 -8.12 5.56
CA TRP A 51 14.19 -7.10 6.33
C TRP A 51 13.92 -5.84 5.49
N ALA A 52 14.93 -5.38 4.74
CA ALA A 52 14.78 -4.21 3.88
C ALA A 52 13.71 -4.43 2.80
N GLN A 53 13.66 -5.64 2.23
CA GLN A 53 12.66 -5.99 1.23
C GLN A 53 11.25 -6.03 1.82
N LEU A 54 11.10 -6.58 3.03
CA LEU A 54 9.82 -6.58 3.74
C LEU A 54 9.37 -5.14 4.04
N ARG A 55 10.30 -4.27 4.43
CA ARG A 55 9.98 -2.85 4.67
C ARG A 55 9.55 -2.16 3.37
N ALA A 56 10.18 -2.49 2.25
CA ALA A 56 9.80 -1.91 0.96
C ALA A 56 8.36 -2.28 0.57
N ILE A 57 7.96 -3.54 0.79
CA ILE A 57 6.58 -3.98 0.56
C ILE A 57 5.62 -3.21 1.44
N GLU A 58 5.92 -3.08 2.72
CA GLU A 58 5.07 -2.35 3.67
C GLU A 58 4.97 -0.88 3.30
N ASN A 59 6.08 -0.26 2.92
CA ASN A 59 6.09 1.14 2.48
C ASN A 59 5.21 1.35 1.25
N PHE A 60 5.25 0.42 0.30
CA PHE A 60 4.42 0.49 -0.90
C PHE A 60 2.93 0.42 -0.54
N LYS A 61 2.56 -0.52 0.32
CA LYS A 61 1.17 -0.64 0.80
C LYS A 61 0.72 0.64 1.51
N ASN A 62 1.60 1.22 2.30
CA ASN A 62 1.30 2.47 3.01
C ASN A 62 1.09 3.64 2.05
N GLU A 63 1.85 3.71 0.95
CA GLU A 63 1.65 4.75 -0.06
C GLU A 63 0.27 4.63 -0.71
N LEU A 64 -0.16 3.42 -1.03
CA LEU A 64 -1.51 3.20 -1.56
C LEU A 64 -2.59 3.60 -0.55
N SER A 65 -2.40 3.26 0.72
CA SER A 65 -3.32 3.64 1.79
C SER A 65 -3.43 5.15 1.95
N LYS A 66 -2.31 5.86 1.84
CA LYS A 66 -2.30 7.34 1.89
C LYS A 66 -3.11 7.94 0.74
N MET A 67 -2.97 7.39 -0.46
CA MET A 67 -3.73 7.85 -1.62
C MET A 67 -5.23 7.62 -1.43
N ILE A 68 -5.61 6.50 -0.84
CA ILE A 68 -7.01 6.21 -0.52
C ILE A 68 -7.55 7.23 0.47
N ASP A 69 -6.81 7.48 1.55
CA ASP A 69 -7.22 8.42 2.59
C ASP A 69 -7.31 9.84 2.04
N ASN A 70 -6.33 10.26 1.25
CA ASN A 70 -6.34 11.59 0.61
C ASN A 70 -7.53 11.73 -0.33
N GLY A 71 -7.86 10.67 -1.05
CA GLY A 71 -9.02 10.66 -1.93
C GLY A 71 -10.34 10.83 -1.17
N LYS A 72 -10.46 10.17 -0.01
CA LYS A 72 -11.64 10.30 0.84
C LYS A 72 -11.79 11.70 1.41
N VAL A 73 -10.69 12.30 1.85
CA VAL A 73 -10.68 13.68 2.36
C VAL A 73 -11.08 14.65 1.26
N ALA A 74 -10.50 14.49 0.05
CA ALA A 74 -10.84 15.32 -1.10
C ALA A 74 -12.30 15.19 -1.50
N GLN A 75 -12.83 13.98 -1.49
CA GLN A 75 -14.24 13.72 -1.81
C GLN A 75 -15.17 14.44 -0.83
N ARG A 76 -14.86 14.39 0.46
CA ARG A 76 -15.65 15.09 1.47
C ARG A 76 -15.61 16.60 1.29
N ALA A 77 -14.45 17.14 0.92
CA ALA A 77 -14.29 18.57 0.65
C ALA A 77 -15.14 19.01 -0.54
N ILE A 78 -15.16 18.22 -1.61
CA ILE A 78 -15.99 18.48 -2.80
C ILE A 78 -17.47 18.44 -2.42
N GLU A 79 -17.89 17.44 -1.66
CA GLU A 79 -19.28 17.30 -1.22
C GLU A 79 -19.72 18.48 -0.36
N ARG A 80 -18.89 18.96 0.56
CA ARG A 80 -19.18 20.12 1.39
C ARG A 80 -19.32 21.38 0.56
N ALA A 81 -18.43 21.57 -0.39
CA ALA A 81 -18.50 22.73 -1.29
C ALA A 81 -19.80 22.74 -2.10
N SER A 82 -20.22 21.57 -2.61
CA SER A 82 -21.48 21.43 -3.33
C SER A 82 -22.68 21.78 -2.46
N LYS A 83 -22.69 21.34 -1.20
CA LYS A 83 -23.77 21.66 -0.27
C LYS A 83 -23.81 23.14 0.09
N THR A 84 -22.65 23.78 0.19
CA THR A 84 -22.57 25.21 0.51
C THR A 84 -23.13 26.07 -0.62
N LEU A 85 -22.99 25.60 -1.86
CA LEU A 85 -23.46 26.33 -3.03
C LEU A 85 -24.99 26.25 -3.24
N VAL A 86 -25.64 25.36 -2.55
CA VAL A 86 -27.11 25.23 -2.58
C VAL A 86 -27.72 26.10 -1.49
#